data_feba2f13a4a72925ce4ba73639f3f320
#
_entry.id   feba2f13a4a72925ce4ba73639f3f320
#
_cell.length_a   1.000
_cell.length_b   1.000
_cell.length_c   1.000
_cell.angle_alpha   90.00
_cell.angle_beta   90.00
_cell.angle_gamma   90.00
#
_symmetry.space_group_name_H-M   'P 1'
#
loop_
_entity.id
_entity.type
_entity.pdbx_description
1 polymer ?
#
loop_
_entity_poly.entity_id
_entity_poly.type
_entity_poly.pdbx_seq_one_letter_code
_entity_poly.pdbx_strand_id
1 'polypeptide(L)'
;PATNHVEGISPNNITTTNVKDILPKEAYESVRKNMDKVILTGESSTARHDLMLDGVLHHYENRIFPLDKEYLLCMCRDISQQWEAEQTNAQQQKELKAARIKAEESDRLKSAFLANMSHEIRTPLNAIVGFSKLITYATSAEEKNQYSEIIERNSEMLLNLFNDILDLASLEADSLKFNIRPIKLIDICLQLEQQFCHKTQNGVKLILDDVDADMYTSGDWNRIIQIISNLLSNATKFTPKGEIHFGYREKEDFVEFYVKDSGIGIPAARIATIFRRFGKVDDFVQGTGLGLTLCRMLVEKMGGRIWLRSQEGQGSRFYFTLPLIRQ
;
A
#
# COMPACT_ATOMS: atom_id res chain seq x y z
N PRO A 1 13.94 54.12 -11.11
CA PRO A 1 14.43 53.60 -12.35
C PRO A 1 15.71 52.81 -12.07
N ALA A 2 15.58 51.53 -11.85
CA ALA A 2 16.71 50.63 -11.68
C ALA A 2 17.21 50.28 -13.08
N THR A 3 18.25 50.91 -13.51
CA THR A 3 19.07 50.46 -14.65
C THR A 3 19.87 49.27 -14.16
N ASN A 4 19.36 48.07 -14.36
CA ASN A 4 20.16 46.85 -14.25
C ASN A 4 21.15 46.88 -15.42
N HIS A 5 22.40 47.20 -15.11
CA HIS A 5 23.51 47.11 -16.08
C HIS A 5 23.73 45.62 -16.38
N VAL A 6 23.60 45.21 -17.62
CA VAL A 6 24.25 44.00 -18.11
C VAL A 6 25.74 44.30 -18.06
N GLU A 7 26.50 43.63 -17.19
CA GLU A 7 27.95 43.82 -17.08
C GLU A 7 28.59 43.56 -18.43
N GLY A 8 29.40 44.52 -18.89
CA GLY A 8 30.07 44.49 -20.18
C GLY A 8 29.48 45.41 -21.27
N ILE A 9 28.29 46.01 -21.06
CA ILE A 9 27.70 46.95 -22.02
C ILE A 9 27.60 48.34 -21.38
N SER A 10 28.58 49.19 -21.66
CA SER A 10 28.48 50.59 -21.30
C SER A 10 27.38 51.28 -22.14
N PRO A 11 26.54 52.16 -21.54
CA PRO A 11 25.51 52.90 -22.27
C PRO A 11 26.06 53.64 -23.52
N ASN A 12 27.35 53.97 -23.51
CA ASN A 12 28.00 54.64 -24.63
C ASN A 12 28.35 53.71 -25.80
N ASN A 13 28.33 52.38 -25.62
CA ASN A 13 28.70 51.42 -26.66
C ASN A 13 27.50 50.73 -27.31
N ILE A 14 26.28 50.93 -26.78
CA ILE A 14 25.05 50.28 -27.28
C ILE A 14 24.76 50.63 -28.73
N THR A 15 25.09 51.83 -29.17
CA THR A 15 24.80 52.31 -30.53
C THR A 15 25.73 51.75 -31.60
N THR A 16 26.84 51.08 -31.21
CA THR A 16 27.85 50.61 -32.14
C THR A 16 28.13 49.12 -32.09
N THR A 17 27.55 48.41 -31.12
CA THR A 17 27.80 46.97 -30.92
C THR A 17 26.70 46.13 -31.55
N ASN A 18 27.07 45.12 -32.32
CA ASN A 18 26.13 44.21 -32.93
C ASN A 18 25.61 43.21 -31.86
N VAL A 19 24.30 43.02 -31.79
CA VAL A 19 23.64 42.06 -30.87
C VAL A 19 24.22 40.64 -30.98
N LYS A 20 24.72 40.30 -32.19
CA LYS A 20 25.40 39.03 -32.44
C LYS A 20 26.71 38.86 -31.63
N ASP A 21 27.37 39.98 -31.32
CA ASP A 21 28.65 39.97 -30.60
C ASP A 21 28.48 40.01 -29.08
N ILE A 22 27.24 40.23 -28.61
CA ILE A 22 26.88 40.34 -27.19
C ILE A 22 26.28 39.06 -26.67
N LEU A 23 25.42 38.40 -27.49
CA LEU A 23 24.67 37.21 -27.06
C LEU A 23 25.42 35.93 -27.45
N PRO A 24 25.40 34.88 -26.61
CA PRO A 24 25.77 33.53 -27.01
C PRO A 24 24.97 33.09 -28.25
N LYS A 25 25.60 32.27 -29.09
CA LYS A 25 25.05 31.87 -30.40
C LYS A 25 23.59 31.37 -30.33
N GLU A 26 23.27 30.55 -29.36
CA GLU A 26 21.91 29.97 -29.19
C GLU A 26 20.89 31.04 -28.79
N ALA A 27 21.23 31.93 -27.86
CA ALA A 27 20.42 33.07 -27.47
C ALA A 27 20.20 34.04 -28.63
N TYR A 28 21.26 34.34 -29.39
CA TYR A 28 21.18 35.15 -30.60
C TYR A 28 20.24 34.56 -31.65
N GLU A 29 20.34 33.25 -31.94
CA GLU A 29 19.46 32.59 -32.91
C GLU A 29 17.99 32.67 -32.51
N SER A 30 17.68 32.48 -31.20
CA SER A 30 16.31 32.63 -30.67
C SER A 30 15.78 34.07 -30.82
N VAL A 31 16.58 35.07 -30.45
CA VAL A 31 16.20 36.48 -30.54
C VAL A 31 16.03 36.90 -32.00
N ARG A 32 16.96 36.50 -32.86
CA ARG A 32 16.93 36.79 -34.31
C ARG A 32 15.67 36.24 -34.98
N LYS A 33 15.32 34.97 -34.71
CA LYS A 33 14.10 34.37 -35.26
C LYS A 33 12.85 35.15 -34.88
N ASN A 34 12.79 35.70 -33.69
CA ASN A 34 11.68 36.53 -33.24
C ASN A 34 11.75 37.94 -33.86
N MET A 35 12.94 38.51 -34.09
CA MET A 35 13.10 39.77 -34.84
C MET A 35 12.61 39.63 -36.28
N ASP A 36 13.03 38.57 -36.97
CA ASP A 36 12.59 38.27 -38.33
C ASP A 36 11.06 38.12 -38.44
N LYS A 37 10.45 37.48 -37.42
CA LYS A 37 9.00 37.35 -37.34
C LYS A 37 8.33 38.72 -37.20
N VAL A 38 8.81 39.59 -36.31
CA VAL A 38 8.29 40.96 -36.11
C VAL A 38 8.39 41.78 -37.38
N ILE A 39 9.52 41.69 -38.10
CA ILE A 39 9.72 42.38 -39.37
C ILE A 39 8.70 41.91 -40.42
N LEU A 40 8.47 40.60 -40.51
CA LEU A 40 7.57 40.01 -41.49
C LEU A 40 6.09 40.30 -41.21
N THR A 41 5.70 40.23 -39.93
CA THR A 41 4.29 40.33 -39.54
C THR A 41 3.85 41.73 -39.11
N GLY A 42 4.77 42.58 -38.71
CA GLY A 42 4.45 43.88 -38.10
C GLY A 42 3.86 43.77 -36.68
N GLU A 43 3.84 42.55 -36.10
CA GLU A 43 3.32 42.31 -34.76
C GLU A 43 4.45 42.10 -33.76
N SER A 44 4.26 42.52 -32.51
CA SER A 44 5.23 42.30 -31.43
C SER A 44 5.40 40.82 -31.12
N SER A 45 6.60 40.42 -30.70
CA SER A 45 6.94 39.06 -30.34
C SER A 45 7.72 39.01 -29.03
N THR A 46 7.58 37.91 -28.29
CA THR A 46 8.32 37.65 -27.03
C THR A 46 9.22 36.45 -27.24
N ALA A 47 10.49 36.57 -26.85
CA ALA A 47 11.46 35.48 -26.82
C ALA A 47 12.00 35.33 -25.41
N ARG A 48 12.15 34.09 -24.95
CA ARG A 48 12.86 33.75 -23.70
C ARG A 48 14.15 33.05 -24.07
N HIS A 49 15.20 33.34 -23.34
CA HIS A 49 16.49 32.68 -23.50
C HIS A 49 17.28 32.71 -22.20
N ASP A 50 18.21 31.80 -22.11
CA ASP A 50 19.07 31.64 -20.95
C ASP A 50 20.45 32.21 -21.25
N LEU A 51 21.04 32.88 -20.25
CA LEU A 51 22.40 33.39 -20.31
C LEU A 51 23.18 32.93 -19.08
N MET A 52 24.39 32.44 -19.32
CA MET A 52 25.33 32.15 -18.23
C MET A 52 26.15 33.41 -17.97
N LEU A 53 25.98 34.05 -16.82
CA LEU A 53 26.75 35.21 -16.37
C LEU A 53 27.48 34.83 -15.08
N ASP A 54 28.78 35.02 -15.04
CA ASP A 54 29.65 34.70 -13.87
C ASP A 54 29.46 33.30 -13.29
N GLY A 55 29.15 32.33 -14.14
CA GLY A 55 28.88 30.93 -13.73
C GLY A 55 27.49 30.71 -13.19
N VAL A 56 26.59 31.70 -13.21
CA VAL A 56 25.19 31.60 -12.79
C VAL A 56 24.27 31.66 -14.01
N LEU A 57 23.28 30.79 -14.06
CA LEU A 57 22.29 30.78 -15.14
C LEU A 57 21.21 31.81 -14.85
N HIS A 58 21.04 32.76 -15.76
CA HIS A 58 20.00 33.77 -15.73
C HIS A 58 18.97 33.52 -16.84
N HIS A 59 17.71 33.80 -16.54
CA HIS A 59 16.61 33.70 -17.49
C HIS A 59 16.16 35.09 -17.91
N TYR A 60 16.17 35.36 -19.24
CA TYR A 60 15.78 36.64 -19.80
C TYR A 60 14.54 36.52 -20.68
N GLU A 61 13.66 37.52 -20.58
CA GLU A 61 12.54 37.72 -21.50
C GLU A 61 12.79 38.97 -22.36
N ASN A 62 12.86 38.78 -23.68
CA ASN A 62 12.95 39.86 -24.63
C ASN A 62 11.59 40.10 -25.27
N ARG A 63 11.08 41.33 -25.18
CA ARG A 63 9.89 41.78 -25.92
C ARG A 63 10.33 42.67 -27.06
N ILE A 64 9.97 42.29 -28.28
CA ILE A 64 10.40 42.92 -29.51
C ILE A 64 9.17 43.55 -30.14
N PHE A 65 9.27 44.87 -30.41
CA PHE A 65 8.20 45.68 -30.98
C PHE A 65 8.68 46.30 -32.28
N PRO A 66 7.87 46.41 -33.35
CA PRO A 66 8.18 47.21 -34.50
C PRO A 66 8.07 48.69 -34.10
N LEU A 67 9.11 49.48 -34.34
CA LEU A 67 9.08 50.95 -34.12
C LEU A 67 8.69 51.66 -35.42
N ASP A 68 9.31 51.26 -36.52
CA ASP A 68 8.99 51.67 -37.87
C ASP A 68 9.41 50.57 -38.88
N LYS A 69 9.56 50.94 -40.17
CA LYS A 69 9.98 49.97 -41.23
C LYS A 69 11.44 49.51 -41.13
N GLU A 70 12.27 50.25 -40.40
CA GLU A 70 13.73 50.03 -40.34
C GLU A 70 14.21 49.71 -38.93
N TYR A 71 13.43 50.02 -37.88
CA TYR A 71 13.85 49.89 -36.50
C TYR A 71 12.91 49.01 -35.66
N LEU A 72 13.51 48.21 -34.79
CA LEU A 72 12.85 47.42 -33.77
C LEU A 72 13.25 47.93 -32.38
N LEU A 73 12.27 47.96 -31.46
CA LEU A 73 12.54 48.16 -30.04
C LEU A 73 12.58 46.81 -29.34
N CYS A 74 13.71 46.48 -28.73
CA CYS A 74 13.87 45.28 -27.92
C CYS A 74 13.99 45.68 -26.44
N MET A 75 13.06 45.19 -25.62
CA MET A 75 13.09 45.32 -24.16
C MET A 75 13.52 43.99 -23.56
N CYS A 76 14.65 43.98 -22.86
CA CYS A 76 15.19 42.84 -22.18
C CYS A 76 14.91 42.94 -20.68
N ARG A 77 14.35 41.91 -20.10
CA ARG A 77 14.04 41.82 -18.66
C ARG A 77 14.63 40.54 -18.10
N ASP A 78 15.36 40.64 -16.99
CA ASP A 78 15.77 39.49 -16.18
C ASP A 78 14.52 38.95 -15.44
N ILE A 79 14.19 37.71 -15.67
CA ILE A 79 13.05 36.99 -15.08
C ILE A 79 13.52 35.84 -14.20
N SER A 80 14.80 35.75 -13.85
CA SER A 80 15.37 34.61 -13.09
C SER A 80 14.63 34.37 -11.77
N GLN A 81 14.39 35.41 -10.98
CA GLN A 81 13.66 35.30 -9.72
C GLN A 81 12.21 34.86 -9.95
N GLN A 82 11.56 35.39 -10.98
CA GLN A 82 10.20 34.99 -11.33
C GLN A 82 10.16 33.52 -11.79
N TRP A 83 11.12 33.11 -12.61
CA TRP A 83 11.25 31.74 -13.10
C TRP A 83 11.46 30.75 -11.95
N GLU A 84 12.38 31.01 -11.03
CA GLU A 84 12.64 30.20 -9.85
C GLU A 84 11.39 30.10 -8.97
N ALA A 85 10.70 31.21 -8.74
CA ALA A 85 9.45 31.23 -7.98
C ALA A 85 8.33 30.42 -8.66
N GLU A 86 8.20 30.52 -9.99
CA GLU A 86 7.23 29.73 -10.77
C GLU A 86 7.56 28.24 -10.70
N GLN A 87 8.83 27.82 -10.83
CA GLN A 87 9.27 26.43 -10.73
C GLN A 87 9.03 25.87 -9.32
N THR A 88 9.41 26.64 -8.30
CA THR A 88 9.20 26.24 -6.90
C THR A 88 7.71 26.08 -6.60
N ASN A 89 6.88 27.01 -7.07
CA ASN A 89 5.42 26.96 -6.87
C ASN A 89 4.81 25.76 -7.61
N ALA A 90 5.23 25.50 -8.84
CA ALA A 90 4.77 24.36 -9.62
C ALA A 90 5.14 23.02 -8.93
N GLN A 91 6.35 22.92 -8.39
CA GLN A 91 6.80 21.75 -7.64
C GLN A 91 5.98 21.56 -6.34
N GLN A 92 5.81 22.63 -5.56
CA GLN A 92 5.00 22.60 -4.33
C GLN A 92 3.54 22.21 -4.61
N GLN A 93 2.94 22.73 -5.68
CA GLN A 93 1.59 22.35 -6.08
C GLN A 93 1.49 20.87 -6.44
N LYS A 94 2.50 20.33 -7.12
CA LYS A 94 2.55 18.90 -7.46
C LYS A 94 2.63 18.02 -6.21
N GLU A 95 3.48 18.39 -5.26
CA GLU A 95 3.65 17.68 -4.00
C GLU A 95 2.38 17.75 -3.14
N LEU A 96 1.77 18.95 -3.03
CA LEU A 96 0.53 19.16 -2.30
C LEU A 96 -0.61 18.33 -2.90
N LYS A 97 -0.73 18.30 -4.23
CA LYS A 97 -1.74 17.49 -4.92
C LYS A 97 -1.54 15.99 -4.65
N ALA A 98 -0.29 15.51 -4.69
CA ALA A 98 0.03 14.11 -4.37
C ALA A 98 -0.28 13.77 -2.91
N ALA A 99 0.08 14.64 -1.97
CA ALA A 99 -0.21 14.47 -0.54
C ALA A 99 -1.73 14.48 -0.27
N ARG A 100 -2.47 15.37 -0.92
CA ARG A 100 -3.94 15.45 -0.81
C ARG A 100 -4.61 14.17 -1.31
N ILE A 101 -4.23 13.67 -2.48
CA ILE A 101 -4.78 12.41 -3.03
C ILE A 101 -4.54 11.26 -2.05
N LYS A 102 -3.33 11.16 -1.49
CA LYS A 102 -2.99 10.13 -0.51
C LYS A 102 -3.81 10.26 0.78
N ALA A 103 -4.06 11.48 1.26
CA ALA A 103 -4.89 11.74 2.43
C ALA A 103 -6.36 11.38 2.18
N GLU A 104 -6.93 11.79 1.04
CA GLU A 104 -8.30 11.47 0.65
C GLU A 104 -8.51 9.96 0.49
N GLU A 105 -7.53 9.23 -0.09
CA GLU A 105 -7.57 7.78 -0.19
C GLU A 105 -7.53 7.11 1.20
N SER A 106 -6.66 7.60 2.10
CA SER A 106 -6.59 7.12 3.49
C SER A 106 -7.90 7.33 4.23
N ASP A 107 -8.53 8.49 4.11
CA ASP A 107 -9.82 8.81 4.75
C ASP A 107 -10.95 7.93 4.20
N ARG A 108 -10.98 7.70 2.89
CA ARG A 108 -11.94 6.80 2.26
C ARG A 108 -11.78 5.36 2.78
N LEU A 109 -10.54 4.89 2.89
CA LEU A 109 -10.25 3.56 3.42
C LEU A 109 -10.65 3.43 4.90
N LYS A 110 -10.41 4.45 5.72
CA LYS A 110 -10.86 4.49 7.13
C LYS A 110 -12.38 4.47 7.25
N SER A 111 -13.08 5.24 6.44
CA SER A 111 -14.54 5.29 6.44
C SER A 111 -15.16 3.95 6.02
N ALA A 112 -14.62 3.33 4.97
CA ALA A 112 -15.02 1.99 4.54
C ALA A 112 -14.72 0.93 5.63
N PHE A 113 -13.58 1.06 6.33
CA PHE A 113 -13.23 0.22 7.47
C PHE A 113 -14.29 0.28 8.57
N LEU A 114 -14.67 1.48 9.02
CA LEU A 114 -15.67 1.67 10.08
C LEU A 114 -17.06 1.14 9.68
N ALA A 115 -17.47 1.38 8.43
CA ALA A 115 -18.74 0.89 7.90
C ALA A 115 -18.78 -0.66 7.89
N ASN A 116 -17.73 -1.31 7.39
CA ASN A 116 -17.64 -2.76 7.35
C ASN A 116 -17.56 -3.35 8.75
N MET A 117 -16.81 -2.74 9.70
CA MET A 117 -16.76 -3.15 11.08
C MET A 117 -18.12 -3.12 11.74
N SER A 118 -18.87 -2.04 11.53
CA SER A 118 -20.23 -1.91 12.07
C SER A 118 -21.14 -3.04 11.58
N HIS A 119 -20.99 -3.45 10.33
CA HIS A 119 -21.76 -4.56 9.76
C HIS A 119 -21.34 -5.92 10.34
N GLU A 120 -20.02 -6.19 10.39
CA GLU A 120 -19.46 -7.44 10.89
C GLU A 120 -19.70 -7.63 12.42
N ILE A 121 -19.83 -6.54 13.19
CA ILE A 121 -20.24 -6.56 14.60
C ILE A 121 -21.76 -6.80 14.74
N ARG A 122 -22.57 -6.14 13.92
CA ARG A 122 -24.04 -6.18 14.04
C ARG A 122 -24.60 -7.60 13.81
N THR A 123 -24.05 -8.32 12.86
CA THR A 123 -24.55 -9.65 12.48
C THR A 123 -24.47 -10.66 13.62
N PRO A 124 -23.30 -10.93 14.26
CA PRO A 124 -23.22 -11.84 15.39
C PRO A 124 -23.96 -11.29 16.62
N LEU A 125 -23.93 -9.97 16.85
CA LEU A 125 -24.65 -9.38 17.97
C LEU A 125 -26.16 -9.59 17.86
N ASN A 126 -26.75 -9.42 16.69
CA ASN A 126 -28.17 -9.68 16.46
C ASN A 126 -28.50 -11.16 16.64
N ALA A 127 -27.61 -12.07 16.25
CA ALA A 127 -27.80 -13.49 16.49
C ALA A 127 -27.79 -13.80 18.00
N ILE A 128 -26.82 -13.30 18.76
CA ILE A 128 -26.75 -13.47 20.22
C ILE A 128 -28.03 -12.96 20.86
N VAL A 129 -28.44 -11.71 20.57
CA VAL A 129 -29.65 -11.12 21.15
C VAL A 129 -30.91 -11.88 20.74
N GLY A 130 -31.01 -12.31 19.49
CA GLY A 130 -32.16 -13.04 18.99
C GLY A 130 -32.31 -14.42 19.66
N PHE A 131 -31.24 -15.21 19.66
CA PHE A 131 -31.25 -16.54 20.25
C PHE A 131 -31.31 -16.51 21.79
N SER A 132 -30.76 -15.48 22.44
CA SER A 132 -30.95 -15.28 23.89
C SER A 132 -32.42 -15.06 24.30
N LYS A 133 -33.23 -14.45 23.42
CA LYS A 133 -34.69 -14.37 23.64
C LYS A 133 -35.38 -15.69 23.35
N LEU A 134 -35.00 -16.38 22.28
CA LEU A 134 -35.63 -17.64 21.89
C LEU A 134 -35.37 -18.74 22.91
N ILE A 135 -34.19 -18.78 23.56
CA ILE A 135 -33.86 -19.81 24.57
C ILE A 135 -34.81 -19.76 25.75
N THR A 136 -35.44 -18.60 26.06
CA THR A 136 -36.42 -18.47 27.13
C THR A 136 -37.78 -19.13 26.79
N TYR A 137 -38.06 -19.33 25.50
CA TYR A 137 -39.29 -19.97 25.02
C TYR A 137 -39.07 -21.42 24.55
N ALA A 138 -37.81 -21.88 24.55
CA ALA A 138 -37.48 -23.25 24.16
C ALA A 138 -38.11 -24.27 25.09
N THR A 139 -38.82 -25.23 24.51
CA THR A 139 -39.57 -26.24 25.24
C THR A 139 -38.82 -27.56 25.43
N SER A 140 -37.83 -27.83 24.54
CA SER A 140 -36.99 -29.03 24.61
C SER A 140 -35.56 -28.71 25.03
N ALA A 141 -34.88 -29.70 25.61
CA ALA A 141 -33.46 -29.59 25.93
C ALA A 141 -32.59 -29.46 24.65
N GLU A 142 -33.02 -30.12 23.57
CA GLU A 142 -32.34 -30.01 22.26
C GLU A 142 -32.36 -28.60 21.68
N GLU A 143 -33.54 -27.94 21.71
CA GLU A 143 -33.64 -26.54 21.26
C GLU A 143 -32.77 -25.59 22.11
N LYS A 144 -32.76 -25.79 23.44
CA LYS A 144 -31.91 -25.00 24.34
C LYS A 144 -30.44 -25.16 24.02
N ASN A 145 -29.98 -26.37 23.79
CA ASN A 145 -28.61 -26.66 23.43
C ASN A 145 -28.24 -26.03 22.08
N GLN A 146 -29.08 -26.18 21.06
CA GLN A 146 -28.86 -25.56 19.74
C GLN A 146 -28.75 -24.03 19.84
N TYR A 147 -29.65 -23.38 20.59
CA TYR A 147 -29.60 -21.94 20.77
C TYR A 147 -28.36 -21.49 21.55
N SER A 148 -27.96 -22.27 22.58
CA SER A 148 -26.74 -22.02 23.34
C SER A 148 -25.51 -22.13 22.47
N GLU A 149 -25.36 -23.15 21.63
CA GLU A 149 -24.24 -23.31 20.68
C GLU A 149 -24.16 -22.15 19.68
N ILE A 150 -25.32 -21.66 19.19
CA ILE A 150 -25.36 -20.51 18.28
C ILE A 150 -24.89 -19.25 18.99
N ILE A 151 -25.30 -19.00 20.23
CA ILE A 151 -24.92 -17.88 21.05
C ILE A 151 -23.40 -17.93 21.30
N GLU A 152 -22.88 -19.06 21.74
CA GLU A 152 -21.46 -19.27 22.03
C GLU A 152 -20.61 -19.05 20.82
N ARG A 153 -20.93 -19.65 19.68
CA ARG A 153 -20.20 -19.47 18.41
C ARG A 153 -20.18 -18.02 17.94
N ASN A 154 -21.29 -17.27 18.07
CA ASN A 154 -21.33 -15.87 17.67
C ASN A 154 -20.61 -14.97 18.68
N SER A 155 -20.57 -15.33 19.96
CA SER A 155 -19.79 -14.64 20.99
C SER A 155 -18.28 -14.80 20.76
N GLU A 156 -17.81 -16.01 20.46
CA GLU A 156 -16.41 -16.26 20.08
C GLU A 156 -16.02 -15.50 18.81
N MET A 157 -16.90 -15.48 17.79
CA MET A 157 -16.66 -14.72 16.58
C MET A 157 -16.50 -13.22 16.87
N LEU A 158 -17.33 -12.66 17.74
CA LEU A 158 -17.27 -11.25 18.12
C LEU A 158 -15.99 -10.94 18.89
N LEU A 159 -15.57 -11.79 19.83
CA LEU A 159 -14.31 -11.66 20.56
C LEU A 159 -13.10 -11.70 19.63
N ASN A 160 -13.08 -12.64 18.68
CA ASN A 160 -12.01 -12.74 17.68
C ASN A 160 -11.95 -11.49 16.81
N LEU A 161 -13.10 -10.96 16.37
CA LEU A 161 -13.16 -9.71 15.62
C LEU A 161 -12.61 -8.53 16.43
N PHE A 162 -12.95 -8.41 17.70
CA PHE A 162 -12.41 -7.37 18.57
C PHE A 162 -10.89 -7.47 18.72
N ASN A 163 -10.37 -8.67 18.94
CA ASN A 163 -8.93 -8.90 19.05
C ASN A 163 -8.20 -8.54 17.75
N ASP A 164 -8.76 -8.92 16.58
CA ASP A 164 -8.23 -8.57 15.28
C ASP A 164 -8.16 -7.04 15.08
N ILE A 165 -9.21 -6.31 15.51
CA ILE A 165 -9.26 -4.85 15.42
C ILE A 165 -8.19 -4.20 16.33
N LEU A 166 -8.06 -4.67 17.58
CA LEU A 166 -7.08 -4.16 18.53
C LEU A 166 -5.64 -4.43 18.07
N ASP A 167 -5.37 -5.63 17.55
CA ASP A 167 -4.07 -5.99 16.99
C ASP A 167 -3.75 -5.11 15.77
N LEU A 168 -4.72 -4.92 14.88
CA LEU A 168 -4.55 -4.07 13.70
C LEU A 168 -4.27 -2.61 14.09
N ALA A 169 -5.03 -2.05 15.03
CA ALA A 169 -4.82 -0.69 15.53
C ALA A 169 -3.44 -0.53 16.19
N SER A 170 -3.02 -1.54 16.98
CA SER A 170 -1.71 -1.53 17.64
C SER A 170 -0.55 -1.66 16.66
N LEU A 171 -0.71 -2.44 15.59
CA LEU A 171 0.26 -2.57 14.50
C LEU A 171 0.39 -1.28 13.69
N GLU A 172 -0.73 -0.58 13.41
CA GLU A 172 -0.73 0.71 12.70
C GLU A 172 -0.10 1.83 13.50
N ALA A 173 -0.34 1.83 14.82
CA ALA A 173 0.26 2.79 15.75
C ALA A 173 1.71 2.47 16.10
N ASP A 174 2.28 1.42 15.53
CA ASP A 174 3.63 0.89 15.86
C ASP A 174 3.82 0.63 17.38
N SER A 175 2.72 0.35 18.08
CA SER A 175 2.68 0.17 19.53
C SER A 175 2.67 -1.29 19.97
N LEU A 176 2.49 -2.24 19.02
CA LEU A 176 2.49 -3.66 19.31
C LEU A 176 3.90 -4.13 19.68
N LYS A 177 4.05 -4.64 20.92
CA LYS A 177 5.31 -5.22 21.38
C LYS A 177 5.37 -6.70 21.00
N PHE A 178 6.48 -7.09 20.37
CA PHE A 178 6.76 -8.48 20.05
C PHE A 178 7.72 -9.07 21.10
N ASN A 179 7.40 -10.27 21.56
CA ASN A 179 8.31 -11.05 22.42
C ASN A 179 9.15 -11.99 21.53
N ILE A 180 10.13 -11.41 20.85
CA ILE A 180 10.98 -12.16 19.91
C ILE A 180 11.96 -13.04 20.69
N ARG A 181 11.92 -14.37 20.43
CA ARG A 181 12.78 -15.36 21.04
C ARG A 181 13.03 -16.52 20.07
N PRO A 182 14.07 -17.34 20.31
CA PRO A 182 14.23 -18.62 19.61
C PRO A 182 13.05 -19.54 19.91
N ILE A 183 12.44 -20.11 18.87
CA ILE A 183 11.27 -20.97 18.95
C ILE A 183 11.53 -22.25 18.19
N LYS A 184 11.34 -23.39 18.85
CA LYS A 184 11.35 -24.70 18.22
C LYS A 184 10.06 -24.89 17.43
N LEU A 185 10.16 -25.10 16.13
CA LEU A 185 9.02 -25.03 15.23
C LEU A 185 8.08 -26.21 15.34
N ILE A 186 8.62 -27.39 15.62
CA ILE A 186 7.80 -28.59 15.77
C ILE A 186 6.77 -28.45 16.89
N ASP A 187 7.12 -27.77 17.99
CA ASP A 187 6.21 -27.59 19.13
C ASP A 187 4.96 -26.78 18.75
N ILE A 188 5.12 -25.76 17.90
CA ILE A 188 3.99 -24.99 17.35
C ILE A 188 3.12 -25.90 16.46
N CYS A 189 3.74 -26.67 15.58
CA CYS A 189 3.02 -27.52 14.65
C CYS A 189 2.21 -28.61 15.37
N LEU A 190 2.79 -29.25 16.37
CA LEU A 190 2.09 -30.27 17.18
C LEU A 190 0.92 -29.66 17.97
N GLN A 191 1.10 -28.48 18.55
CA GLN A 191 0.01 -27.77 19.23
C GLN A 191 -1.14 -27.46 18.26
N LEU A 192 -0.82 -26.97 17.05
CA LEU A 192 -1.84 -26.64 16.05
C LEU A 192 -2.53 -27.87 15.48
N GLU A 193 -1.77 -28.95 15.24
CA GLU A 193 -2.35 -30.23 14.81
C GLU A 193 -3.39 -30.72 15.83
N GLN A 194 -3.04 -30.75 17.12
CA GLN A 194 -3.97 -31.12 18.19
C GLN A 194 -5.19 -30.20 18.27
N GLN A 195 -5.02 -28.90 18.07
CA GLN A 195 -6.11 -27.91 18.12
C GLN A 195 -7.08 -28.05 16.94
N PHE A 196 -6.58 -28.39 15.76
CA PHE A 196 -7.36 -28.38 14.52
C PHE A 196 -7.85 -29.76 14.07
N CYS A 197 -7.30 -30.86 14.59
CA CYS A 197 -7.70 -32.22 14.19
C CYS A 197 -9.21 -32.49 14.38
N HIS A 198 -9.86 -31.85 15.36
CA HIS A 198 -11.29 -31.97 15.63
C HIS A 198 -12.15 -30.88 14.98
N LYS A 199 -11.52 -29.83 14.37
CA LYS A 199 -12.23 -28.71 13.74
C LYS A 199 -12.46 -28.91 12.24
N THR A 200 -11.85 -29.92 11.65
CA THR A 200 -12.06 -30.24 10.23
C THR A 200 -13.44 -30.84 10.01
N GLN A 201 -14.06 -30.49 8.88
CA GLN A 201 -15.34 -31.07 8.48
C GLN A 201 -15.20 -32.58 8.23
N ASN A 202 -16.31 -33.34 8.39
CA ASN A 202 -16.30 -34.76 8.06
C ASN A 202 -15.83 -34.99 6.62
N GLY A 203 -14.73 -35.76 6.46
CA GLY A 203 -14.14 -36.07 5.17
C GLY A 203 -12.97 -35.16 4.76
N VAL A 204 -12.53 -34.24 5.63
CA VAL A 204 -11.31 -33.45 5.44
C VAL A 204 -10.23 -33.95 6.39
N LYS A 205 -9.05 -34.31 5.87
CA LYS A 205 -7.90 -34.71 6.66
C LYS A 205 -6.96 -33.53 6.85
N LEU A 206 -6.54 -33.29 8.10
CA LEU A 206 -5.43 -32.39 8.42
C LEU A 206 -4.15 -33.23 8.56
N ILE A 207 -3.09 -32.81 7.88
CA ILE A 207 -1.83 -33.55 7.80
C ILE A 207 -0.68 -32.57 8.09
N LEU A 208 0.04 -32.83 9.17
CA LEU A 208 1.36 -32.23 9.36
C LEU A 208 2.35 -33.01 8.49
N ASP A 209 2.96 -32.34 7.52
CA ASP A 209 3.97 -32.96 6.66
C ASP A 209 5.23 -33.32 7.47
N ASP A 210 6.07 -34.18 6.91
CA ASP A 210 7.37 -34.51 7.50
C ASP A 210 8.28 -33.26 7.49
N VAL A 211 8.64 -32.82 8.69
CA VAL A 211 9.39 -31.57 8.93
C VAL A 211 10.61 -31.83 9.83
N ASP A 212 11.64 -31.03 9.67
CA ASP A 212 12.82 -31.10 10.54
C ASP A 212 12.47 -30.65 11.96
N ALA A 213 12.46 -31.61 12.90
CA ALA A 213 12.09 -31.38 14.29
C ALA A 213 13.07 -30.46 15.07
N ASP A 214 14.31 -30.29 14.58
CA ASP A 214 15.34 -29.50 15.26
C ASP A 214 15.52 -28.09 14.66
N MET A 215 14.56 -27.64 13.86
CA MET A 215 14.57 -26.31 13.26
C MET A 215 14.01 -25.25 14.21
N TYR A 216 14.70 -24.10 14.27
CA TYR A 216 14.35 -22.94 15.09
C TYR A 216 14.17 -21.69 14.25
N THR A 217 13.26 -20.82 14.68
CA THR A 217 13.06 -19.47 14.11
C THR A 217 13.17 -18.39 15.19
N SER A 218 13.49 -17.17 14.79
CA SER A 218 13.36 -15.99 15.63
C SER A 218 11.97 -15.38 15.44
N GLY A 219 11.16 -15.37 16.51
CA GLY A 219 9.81 -14.85 16.38
C GLY A 219 9.07 -14.75 17.72
N ASP A 220 7.82 -14.33 17.64
CA ASP A 220 6.89 -14.33 18.76
C ASP A 220 5.98 -15.56 18.66
N TRP A 221 6.00 -16.42 19.67
CA TRP A 221 5.25 -17.67 19.75
C TRP A 221 3.75 -17.47 19.47
N ASN A 222 3.15 -16.51 20.17
CA ASN A 222 1.70 -16.29 20.06
C ASN A 222 1.32 -15.74 18.68
N ARG A 223 2.18 -14.90 18.10
CA ARG A 223 1.95 -14.32 16.78
C ARG A 223 2.14 -15.34 15.65
N ILE A 224 3.10 -16.25 15.78
CA ILE A 224 3.26 -17.35 14.82
C ILE A 224 2.06 -18.30 14.88
N ILE A 225 1.61 -18.69 16.09
CA ILE A 225 0.38 -19.47 16.24
C ILE A 225 -0.82 -18.75 15.62
N GLN A 226 -0.97 -17.46 15.87
CA GLN A 226 -2.06 -16.65 15.31
C GLN A 226 -2.06 -16.66 13.78
N ILE A 227 -0.87 -16.49 13.14
CA ILE A 227 -0.75 -16.56 11.68
C ILE A 227 -1.16 -17.93 11.15
N ILE A 228 -0.57 -19.00 11.67
CA ILE A 228 -0.84 -20.36 11.16
C ILE A 228 -2.29 -20.78 11.46
N SER A 229 -2.81 -20.47 12.65
CA SER A 229 -4.23 -20.71 13.00
C SER A 229 -5.20 -20.02 12.05
N ASN A 230 -4.90 -18.79 11.65
CA ASN A 230 -5.71 -18.05 10.69
C ASN A 230 -5.68 -18.71 9.30
N LEU A 231 -4.52 -19.14 8.84
CA LEU A 231 -4.37 -19.85 7.57
C LEU A 231 -5.06 -21.22 7.60
N LEU A 232 -4.93 -21.99 8.70
CA LEU A 232 -5.59 -23.29 8.89
C LEU A 232 -7.12 -23.14 8.99
N SER A 233 -7.60 -22.11 9.69
CA SER A 233 -9.04 -21.80 9.78
C SER A 233 -9.62 -21.49 8.39
N ASN A 234 -8.91 -20.72 7.57
CA ASN A 234 -9.31 -20.48 6.20
C ASN A 234 -9.31 -21.78 5.38
N ALA A 235 -8.26 -22.59 5.47
CA ALA A 235 -8.18 -23.88 4.78
C ALA A 235 -9.36 -24.80 5.16
N THR A 236 -9.67 -24.92 6.44
CA THR A 236 -10.81 -25.74 6.94
C THR A 236 -12.15 -25.22 6.42
N LYS A 237 -12.31 -23.91 6.37
CA LYS A 237 -13.54 -23.27 5.90
C LYS A 237 -13.78 -23.46 4.40
N PHE A 238 -12.73 -23.41 3.59
CA PHE A 238 -12.84 -23.45 2.14
C PHE A 238 -12.53 -24.80 1.50
N THR A 239 -12.32 -25.84 2.33
CA THR A 239 -12.11 -27.22 1.88
C THR A 239 -13.30 -28.09 2.31
N PRO A 240 -14.31 -28.26 1.46
CA PRO A 240 -15.48 -29.07 1.82
C PRO A 240 -15.17 -30.58 1.87
N LYS A 241 -14.17 -31.04 1.10
CA LYS A 241 -13.67 -32.42 1.07
C LYS A 241 -12.20 -32.43 0.64
N GLY A 242 -11.44 -33.41 1.10
CA GLY A 242 -10.05 -33.60 0.69
C GLY A 242 -9.05 -33.45 1.84
N GLU A 243 -7.96 -32.76 1.61
CA GLU A 243 -6.83 -32.74 2.53
C GLU A 243 -6.31 -31.32 2.72
N ILE A 244 -5.85 -31.04 3.95
CA ILE A 244 -5.13 -29.83 4.32
C ILE A 244 -3.77 -30.24 4.81
N HIS A 245 -2.71 -29.78 4.18
CA HIS A 245 -1.33 -30.01 4.55
C HIS A 245 -0.72 -28.75 5.11
N PHE A 246 0.08 -28.86 6.16
CA PHE A 246 0.86 -27.74 6.68
C PHE A 246 2.20 -28.19 7.20
N GLY A 247 3.14 -27.29 7.29
CA GLY A 247 4.48 -27.55 7.74
C GLY A 247 5.41 -26.38 7.44
N TYR A 248 6.70 -26.65 7.55
CA TYR A 248 7.76 -25.68 7.26
C TYR A 248 8.96 -26.37 6.60
N ARG A 249 9.82 -25.56 6.00
CA ARG A 249 11.07 -26.05 5.40
C ARG A 249 12.15 -24.97 5.42
N GLU A 250 13.39 -25.37 5.43
CA GLU A 250 14.53 -24.46 5.33
C GLU A 250 14.62 -23.82 3.94
N LYS A 251 14.94 -22.54 3.91
CA LYS A 251 15.16 -21.73 2.70
C LYS A 251 16.26 -20.72 2.96
N GLU A 252 17.50 -21.06 2.62
CA GLU A 252 18.63 -20.17 2.81
C GLU A 252 18.69 -19.61 4.25
N ASP A 253 18.40 -18.31 4.44
CA ASP A 253 18.39 -17.64 5.75
C ASP A 253 17.00 -17.55 6.39
N PHE A 254 16.00 -18.23 5.82
CA PHE A 254 14.62 -18.18 6.27
C PHE A 254 14.03 -19.57 6.47
N VAL A 255 13.04 -19.65 7.34
CA VAL A 255 12.12 -20.77 7.39
C VAL A 255 10.88 -20.39 6.56
N GLU A 256 10.53 -21.23 5.60
CA GLU A 256 9.29 -21.09 4.81
C GLU A 256 8.21 -21.99 5.41
N PHE A 257 7.19 -21.38 5.98
CA PHE A 257 5.97 -22.06 6.41
C PHE A 257 4.97 -22.14 5.27
N TYR A 258 4.14 -23.18 5.27
CA TYR A 258 3.06 -23.31 4.29
C TYR A 258 1.84 -23.97 4.88
N VAL A 259 0.67 -23.56 4.35
CA VAL A 259 -0.61 -24.22 4.51
C VAL A 259 -1.19 -24.45 3.12
N LYS A 260 -1.39 -25.70 2.75
CA LYS A 260 -1.94 -26.12 1.46
C LYS A 260 -3.28 -26.77 1.68
N ASP A 261 -4.30 -26.36 0.94
CA ASP A 261 -5.61 -26.97 0.90
C ASP A 261 -5.98 -27.48 -0.50
N SER A 262 -6.87 -28.45 -0.55
CA SER A 262 -7.48 -28.98 -1.77
C SER A 262 -8.89 -28.41 -2.03
N GLY A 263 -9.15 -27.20 -1.49
CA GLY A 263 -10.46 -26.58 -1.51
C GLY A 263 -10.83 -25.92 -2.85
N ILE A 264 -11.75 -24.97 -2.76
CA ILE A 264 -12.33 -24.28 -3.93
C ILE A 264 -11.32 -23.42 -4.70
N GLY A 265 -10.17 -23.09 -4.09
CA GLY A 265 -9.19 -22.18 -4.68
C GLY A 265 -9.66 -20.72 -4.74
N ILE A 266 -8.82 -19.85 -5.32
CA ILE A 266 -9.04 -18.41 -5.40
C ILE A 266 -8.90 -17.96 -6.86
N PRO A 267 -9.90 -17.26 -7.42
CA PRO A 267 -9.82 -16.70 -8.76
C PRO A 267 -8.63 -15.75 -8.91
N ALA A 268 -7.92 -15.80 -10.04
CA ALA A 268 -6.71 -15.01 -10.29
C ALA A 268 -6.91 -13.49 -10.07
N ALA A 269 -8.09 -12.97 -10.45
CA ALA A 269 -8.45 -11.56 -10.27
C ALA A 269 -8.52 -11.13 -8.79
N ARG A 270 -8.72 -12.07 -7.86
CA ARG A 270 -8.84 -11.79 -6.42
C ARG A 270 -7.51 -11.96 -5.67
N ILE A 271 -6.54 -12.68 -6.21
CA ILE A 271 -5.25 -12.96 -5.55
C ILE A 271 -4.56 -11.68 -5.07
N ALA A 272 -4.55 -10.63 -5.87
CA ALA A 272 -3.91 -9.35 -5.53
C ALA A 272 -4.65 -8.57 -4.42
N THR A 273 -5.89 -8.91 -4.12
CA THR A 273 -6.75 -8.13 -3.21
C THR A 273 -7.01 -8.80 -1.87
N ILE A 274 -6.83 -10.13 -1.75
CA ILE A 274 -7.19 -10.86 -0.53
C ILE A 274 -6.35 -10.51 0.71
N PHE A 275 -5.15 -9.94 0.52
CA PHE A 275 -4.33 -9.39 1.61
C PHE A 275 -4.66 -7.93 1.95
N ARG A 276 -5.61 -7.31 1.23
CA ARG A 276 -6.13 -5.98 1.57
C ARG A 276 -7.19 -6.11 2.67
N ARG A 277 -7.37 -5.07 3.46
CA ARG A 277 -8.43 -5.01 4.48
C ARG A 277 -9.78 -5.29 3.84
N PHE A 278 -10.54 -6.20 4.46
CA PHE A 278 -11.84 -6.69 3.95
C PHE A 278 -11.77 -7.35 2.57
N GLY A 279 -10.59 -7.80 2.16
CA GLY A 279 -10.44 -8.61 0.96
C GLY A 279 -11.15 -9.95 1.15
N LYS A 280 -12.33 -10.10 0.58
CA LYS A 280 -13.09 -11.37 0.53
C LYS A 280 -13.09 -11.88 -0.90
N VAL A 281 -13.06 -13.19 -1.06
CA VAL A 281 -13.23 -13.85 -2.37
C VAL A 281 -14.71 -13.79 -2.78
N ASP A 282 -15.59 -13.95 -1.79
CA ASP A 282 -17.06 -13.89 -1.93
C ASP A 282 -17.64 -13.16 -0.73
N ASP A 283 -18.53 -12.20 -0.95
CA ASP A 283 -19.19 -11.40 0.07
C ASP A 283 -20.19 -12.23 0.91
N PHE A 284 -20.66 -13.34 0.37
CA PHE A 284 -21.58 -14.26 1.06
C PHE A 284 -20.88 -15.22 2.04
N VAL A 285 -19.55 -15.32 1.97
CA VAL A 285 -18.81 -16.22 2.86
C VAL A 285 -18.47 -15.50 4.16
N GLN A 286 -18.96 -16.06 5.28
CA GLN A 286 -18.77 -15.57 6.63
C GLN A 286 -17.29 -15.38 6.97
N GLY A 287 -16.89 -14.18 7.40
CA GLY A 287 -15.52 -13.85 7.83
C GLY A 287 -15.24 -12.37 7.75
N THR A 288 -14.39 -11.89 8.65
CA THR A 288 -14.08 -10.45 8.84
C THR A 288 -13.29 -9.82 7.70
N GLY A 289 -12.59 -10.62 6.90
CA GLY A 289 -11.64 -10.13 5.89
C GLY A 289 -10.42 -9.41 6.47
N LEU A 290 -10.21 -9.48 7.80
CA LEU A 290 -9.06 -8.88 8.48
C LEU A 290 -7.91 -9.87 8.67
N GLY A 291 -8.19 -11.15 8.81
CA GLY A 291 -7.21 -12.14 9.19
C GLY A 291 -5.98 -12.20 8.29
N LEU A 292 -6.15 -12.23 6.95
CA LEU A 292 -5.02 -12.25 6.03
C LEU A 292 -4.23 -10.93 6.03
N THR A 293 -4.90 -9.81 6.21
CA THR A 293 -4.24 -8.51 6.38
C THR A 293 -3.39 -8.50 7.65
N LEU A 294 -3.94 -8.99 8.75
CA LEU A 294 -3.24 -9.12 10.03
C LEU A 294 -2.03 -10.07 9.89
N CYS A 295 -2.21 -11.24 9.27
CA CYS A 295 -1.11 -12.15 8.97
C CYS A 295 0.03 -11.45 8.23
N ARG A 296 -0.28 -10.67 7.18
CA ARG A 296 0.74 -9.95 6.42
C ARG A 296 1.50 -8.96 7.30
N MET A 297 0.79 -8.13 8.07
CA MET A 297 1.43 -7.14 8.93
C MET A 297 2.29 -7.78 10.02
N LEU A 298 1.82 -8.86 10.64
CA LEU A 298 2.59 -9.60 11.65
C LEU A 298 3.86 -10.21 11.05
N VAL A 299 3.77 -10.85 9.89
CA VAL A 299 4.92 -11.46 9.19
C VAL A 299 5.93 -10.39 8.79
N GLU A 300 5.49 -9.27 8.20
CA GLU A 300 6.35 -8.16 7.80
C GLU A 300 7.07 -7.54 9.01
N LYS A 301 6.39 -7.37 10.14
CA LYS A 301 6.99 -6.87 11.40
C LYS A 301 7.99 -7.84 12.03
N MET A 302 7.87 -9.14 11.78
CA MET A 302 8.86 -10.15 12.19
C MET A 302 9.97 -10.38 11.15
N GLY A 303 10.08 -9.51 10.13
CA GLY A 303 11.15 -9.57 9.13
C GLY A 303 10.93 -10.60 8.01
N GLY A 304 9.73 -11.11 7.86
CA GLY A 304 9.34 -12.08 6.83
C GLY A 304 8.52 -11.48 5.69
N ARG A 305 8.00 -12.37 4.86
CA ARG A 305 7.04 -12.06 3.80
C ARG A 305 5.97 -13.14 3.71
N ILE A 306 4.77 -12.79 3.24
CA ILE A 306 3.67 -13.72 3.01
C ILE A 306 3.17 -13.63 1.57
N TRP A 307 2.85 -14.76 0.97
CA TRP A 307 2.27 -14.86 -0.38
C TRP A 307 1.43 -16.11 -0.53
N LEU A 308 0.79 -16.28 -1.68
CA LEU A 308 0.04 -17.49 -1.99
C LEU A 308 0.21 -17.89 -3.47
N ARG A 309 -0.12 -19.16 -3.72
CA ARG A 309 -0.39 -19.72 -5.05
C ARG A 309 -1.73 -20.44 -4.98
N SER A 310 -2.64 -20.12 -5.88
CA SER A 310 -3.97 -20.73 -5.92
C SER A 310 -4.47 -20.82 -7.35
N GLN A 311 -5.29 -21.81 -7.59
CA GLN A 311 -6.03 -21.98 -8.82
C GLN A 311 -7.46 -22.37 -8.46
N GLU A 312 -8.43 -21.70 -9.04
CA GLU A 312 -9.84 -21.98 -8.84
C GLU A 312 -10.17 -23.46 -9.15
N GLY A 313 -10.87 -24.13 -8.24
CA GLY A 313 -11.19 -25.55 -8.31
C GLY A 313 -10.05 -26.51 -7.95
N GLN A 314 -8.83 -26.01 -7.63
CA GLN A 314 -7.67 -26.87 -7.31
C GLN A 314 -7.08 -26.62 -5.91
N GLY A 315 -7.68 -25.70 -5.16
CA GLY A 315 -7.21 -25.31 -3.84
C GLY A 315 -6.21 -24.18 -3.82
N SER A 316 -5.66 -23.92 -2.63
CA SER A 316 -4.72 -22.83 -2.39
C SER A 316 -3.51 -23.31 -1.60
N ARG A 317 -2.41 -22.60 -1.74
CA ARG A 317 -1.23 -22.77 -0.90
C ARG A 317 -0.75 -21.40 -0.45
N PHE A 318 -0.86 -21.15 0.83
CA PHE A 318 -0.33 -19.96 1.48
C PHE A 318 1.07 -20.25 1.99
N TYR A 319 1.94 -19.24 1.88
CA TYR A 319 3.32 -19.32 2.34
C TYR A 319 3.66 -18.08 3.14
N PHE A 320 4.48 -18.25 4.16
CA PHE A 320 5.18 -17.11 4.77
C PHE A 320 6.58 -17.52 5.23
N THR A 321 7.46 -16.55 5.36
CA THR A 321 8.84 -16.76 5.84
C THR A 321 9.07 -16.03 7.14
N LEU A 322 9.97 -16.60 7.98
CA LEU A 322 10.55 -15.93 9.13
C LEU A 322 12.06 -16.19 9.16
N PRO A 323 12.87 -15.34 9.83
CA PRO A 323 14.30 -15.53 9.93
C PRO A 323 14.66 -16.88 10.57
N LEU A 324 15.57 -17.63 9.95
CA LEU A 324 16.09 -18.90 10.46
C LEU A 324 17.14 -18.61 11.54
N ILE A 325 17.10 -19.36 12.64
CA ILE A 325 18.21 -19.42 13.60
C ILE A 325 18.98 -20.72 13.33
N ARG A 326 20.23 -20.59 12.93
CA ARG A 326 21.18 -21.69 12.87
C ARG A 326 21.82 -21.84 14.25
N GLN A 327 21.68 -22.99 14.85
CA GLN A 327 22.38 -23.35 16.09
C GLN A 327 23.84 -23.74 15.80
#